data_ed62fd293a7379c1d75957ccab7f28cf
#
_entry.id   ed62fd293a7379c1d75957ccab7f28cf
#
_cell.length_a   1.000
_cell.length_b   1.000
_cell.length_c   1.000
_cell.angle_alpha   90.00
_cell.angle_beta   90.00
_cell.angle_gamma   90.00
#
_symmetry.space_group_name_H-M   'P 1'
#
loop_
_entity.id
_entity.type
_entity.pdbx_description
1 polymer ?
#
loop_
_entity_poly.entity_id
_entity_poly.type
_entity_poly.pdbx_seq_one_letter_code
_entity_poly.pdbx_strand_id
1 'polypeptide(L)'
;MISPNAFILVSRYQEDPSWVTEYTDNYIIWNKGDDISEELKSVSKPNIGGNQIFEYIYENYDKLPEHMVFVQGDPFDHCKKEKFDKIIGNTTFTRLESYEDVTHSVWSRLCENKEYVEINNSWYIRAHNASNQQSCAYG
;
A
#
# COMPACT_ATOMS: atom_id res chain seq x y z
N MET A 1 14.64 3.70 -16.03
CA MET A 1 13.60 2.99 -15.25
C MET A 1 14.22 1.84 -14.49
N ILE A 2 13.95 1.78 -13.21
CA ILE A 2 14.56 0.78 -12.31
C ILE A 2 13.85 -0.57 -12.44
N SER A 3 12.54 -0.57 -12.64
CA SER A 3 11.73 -1.80 -12.73
C SER A 3 10.64 -1.67 -13.79
N PRO A 4 10.99 -1.68 -15.08
CA PRO A 4 10.07 -1.36 -16.17
C PRO A 4 8.88 -2.34 -16.29
N ASN A 5 9.02 -3.57 -15.79
CA ASN A 5 7.96 -4.58 -15.83
C ASN A 5 7.02 -4.55 -14.63
N ALA A 6 7.32 -3.76 -13.60
CA ALA A 6 6.45 -3.61 -12.46
C ALA A 6 5.26 -2.70 -12.79
N PHE A 7 4.07 -3.12 -12.42
CA PHE A 7 2.92 -2.24 -12.39
C PHE A 7 2.79 -1.64 -10.98
N ILE A 8 2.80 -0.32 -10.88
CA ILE A 8 2.74 0.39 -9.60
C ILE A 8 1.37 1.07 -9.45
N LEU A 9 0.62 0.68 -8.44
CA LEU A 9 -0.58 1.38 -7.99
C LEU A 9 -0.23 2.30 -6.83
N VAL A 10 -0.29 3.60 -7.06
CA VAL A 10 -0.01 4.63 -6.05
C VAL A 10 -1.32 5.14 -5.47
N SER A 11 -1.48 5.00 -4.17
CA SER A 11 -2.61 5.56 -3.42
C SER A 11 -2.22 6.93 -2.87
N ARG A 12 -2.67 7.99 -3.53
CA ARG A 12 -2.25 9.38 -3.24
C ARG A 12 -3.35 10.20 -2.63
N TYR A 13 -2.98 11.09 -1.71
CA TYR A 13 -3.85 12.17 -1.24
C TYR A 13 -3.29 13.57 -1.61
N GLN A 14 -2.13 13.96 -1.10
CA GLN A 14 -1.48 15.24 -1.38
C GLN A 14 0.03 15.12 -1.60
N GLU A 15 0.58 13.94 -1.48
CA GLU A 15 2.01 13.68 -1.66
C GLU A 15 2.44 13.92 -3.11
N ASP A 16 3.73 14.15 -3.35
CA ASP A 16 4.31 14.21 -4.69
C ASP A 16 4.60 12.80 -5.23
N PRO A 17 3.84 12.29 -6.19
CA PRO A 17 4.03 10.95 -6.72
C PRO A 17 4.97 10.94 -7.94
N SER A 18 5.64 12.01 -8.28
CA SER A 18 6.50 12.12 -9.48
C SER A 18 7.63 11.08 -9.51
N TRP A 19 8.07 10.62 -8.34
CA TRP A 19 9.08 9.58 -8.18
C TRP A 19 8.74 8.29 -8.95
N VAL A 20 7.45 7.99 -9.19
CA VAL A 20 7.03 6.74 -9.82
C VAL A 20 7.58 6.56 -11.22
N THR A 21 7.78 7.65 -11.96
CA THR A 21 8.32 7.66 -13.32
C THR A 21 9.80 7.27 -13.41
N GLU A 22 10.53 7.33 -12.30
CA GLU A 22 11.89 6.80 -12.22
C GLU A 22 11.92 5.27 -12.31
N TYR A 23 10.82 4.63 -11.87
CA TYR A 23 10.75 3.18 -11.76
C TYR A 23 10.11 2.50 -12.96
N THR A 24 9.01 3.03 -13.45
CA THR A 24 8.25 2.39 -14.54
C THR A 24 7.34 3.40 -15.24
N ASP A 25 7.04 3.13 -16.51
CA ASP A 25 5.94 3.78 -17.24
C ASP A 25 4.59 3.08 -17.02
N ASN A 26 4.63 1.93 -16.34
CA ASN A 26 3.47 1.09 -16.10
C ASN A 26 2.92 1.32 -14.70
N TYR A 27 2.24 2.43 -14.51
CA TYR A 27 1.68 2.82 -13.22
C TYR A 27 0.31 3.48 -13.37
N ILE A 28 -0.40 3.56 -12.26
CA ILE A 28 -1.59 4.39 -12.12
C ILE A 28 -1.62 5.02 -10.72
N ILE A 29 -2.03 6.27 -10.66
CA ILE A 29 -2.20 7.00 -9.41
C ILE A 29 -3.70 7.08 -9.11
N TRP A 30 -4.13 6.48 -8.02
CA TRP A 30 -5.45 6.67 -7.47
C TRP A 30 -5.43 7.87 -6.55
N ASN A 31 -5.84 8.98 -7.14
CA ASN A 31 -5.76 10.29 -6.52
C ASN A 31 -7.04 10.61 -5.75
N LYS A 32 -6.91 10.86 -4.46
CA LYS A 32 -7.96 11.34 -3.57
C LYS A 32 -7.81 12.83 -3.24
N GLY A 33 -6.73 13.46 -3.70
CA GLY A 33 -6.49 14.89 -3.62
C GLY A 33 -7.00 15.64 -4.84
N ASP A 34 -6.91 16.94 -4.82
CA ASP A 34 -7.36 17.85 -5.86
C ASP A 34 -6.23 18.64 -6.53
N ASP A 35 -4.99 18.33 -6.18
CA ASP A 35 -3.76 19.09 -6.50
C ASP A 35 -2.74 18.33 -7.35
N ILE A 36 -3.16 17.31 -8.08
CA ILE A 36 -2.24 16.51 -8.92
C ILE A 36 -2.00 17.16 -10.29
N SER A 37 -0.77 17.00 -10.80
CA SER A 37 -0.43 17.39 -12.18
C SER A 37 -1.16 16.52 -13.21
N GLU A 38 -1.66 17.14 -14.28
CA GLU A 38 -2.32 16.45 -15.40
C GLU A 38 -1.36 15.57 -16.22
N GLU A 39 -0.05 15.76 -16.05
CA GLU A 39 0.97 14.98 -16.76
C GLU A 39 1.11 13.53 -16.26
N LEU A 40 0.61 13.26 -15.05
CA LEU A 40 0.70 11.94 -14.44
C LEU A 40 -0.53 11.10 -14.75
N LYS A 41 -0.33 9.79 -14.94
CA LYS A 41 -1.41 8.82 -15.15
C LYS A 41 -2.23 8.63 -13.88
N SER A 42 -3.21 9.49 -13.67
CA SER A 42 -4.03 9.51 -12.46
C SER A 42 -5.51 9.31 -12.74
N VAL A 43 -6.19 8.73 -11.77
CA VAL A 43 -7.66 8.60 -11.75
C VAL A 43 -8.17 9.21 -10.47
N SER A 44 -9.11 10.13 -10.58
CA SER A 44 -9.75 10.72 -9.41
C SER A 44 -10.63 9.69 -8.71
N LYS A 45 -10.42 9.52 -7.42
CA LYS A 45 -11.18 8.61 -6.55
C LYS A 45 -11.75 9.38 -5.35
N PRO A 46 -12.94 9.00 -4.86
CA PRO A 46 -13.48 9.61 -3.66
C PRO A 46 -12.54 9.43 -2.45
N ASN A 47 -12.44 10.47 -1.62
CA ASN A 47 -11.71 10.37 -0.35
C ASN A 47 -12.56 9.71 0.74
N ILE A 48 -13.07 8.53 0.46
CA ILE A 48 -13.73 7.66 1.42
C ILE A 48 -12.78 6.51 1.77
N GLY A 49 -12.66 6.23 3.05
CA GLY A 49 -11.85 5.10 3.50
C GLY A 49 -12.23 3.86 2.71
N GLY A 50 -11.27 3.26 2.06
CA GLY A 50 -11.49 2.10 1.24
C GLY A 50 -10.15 1.45 0.89
N ASN A 51 -10.21 0.17 0.64
CA ASN A 51 -9.02 -0.57 0.27
C ASN A 51 -8.83 -0.43 -1.25
N GLN A 52 -7.96 0.47 -1.66
CA GLN A 52 -7.64 0.75 -3.07
C GLN A 52 -7.14 -0.50 -3.80
N ILE A 53 -6.49 -1.39 -3.09
CA ILE A 53 -6.01 -2.67 -3.63
C ILE A 53 -7.19 -3.52 -4.08
N PHE A 54 -8.18 -3.72 -3.23
CA PHE A 54 -9.35 -4.53 -3.57
C PHE A 54 -10.22 -3.88 -4.65
N GLU A 55 -10.37 -2.57 -4.61
CA GLU A 55 -11.11 -1.83 -5.62
C GLU A 55 -10.46 -1.99 -7.00
N TYR A 56 -9.13 -1.81 -7.08
CA TYR A 56 -8.40 -2.01 -8.32
C TYR A 56 -8.50 -3.47 -8.83
N ILE A 57 -8.31 -4.43 -7.93
CA ILE A 57 -8.42 -5.85 -8.29
C ILE A 57 -9.83 -6.17 -8.80
N TYR A 58 -10.86 -5.67 -8.14
CA TYR A 58 -12.25 -5.90 -8.54
C TYR A 58 -12.54 -5.32 -9.93
N GLU A 59 -12.14 -4.07 -10.17
CA GLU A 59 -12.40 -3.39 -11.46
C GLU A 59 -11.59 -3.99 -12.63
N ASN A 60 -10.47 -4.64 -12.34
CA ASN A 60 -9.52 -5.13 -13.36
C ASN A 60 -9.26 -6.63 -13.28
N TYR A 61 -10.15 -7.39 -12.68
CA TYR A 61 -9.92 -8.80 -12.33
C TYR A 61 -9.40 -9.66 -13.50
N ASP A 62 -9.95 -9.46 -14.70
CA ASP A 62 -9.57 -10.22 -15.90
C ASP A 62 -8.32 -9.68 -16.61
N LYS A 63 -7.71 -8.60 -16.12
CA LYS A 63 -6.59 -7.89 -16.74
C LYS A 63 -5.49 -7.55 -15.76
N LEU A 64 -5.42 -8.25 -14.64
CA LEU A 64 -4.42 -7.96 -13.61
C LEU A 64 -3.01 -8.15 -14.16
N PRO A 65 -2.10 -7.21 -13.89
CA PRO A 65 -0.68 -7.38 -14.20
C PRO A 65 -0.09 -8.57 -13.44
N GLU A 66 0.89 -9.21 -14.03
CA GLU A 66 1.59 -10.33 -13.40
C GLU A 66 2.28 -9.92 -12.10
N HIS A 67 2.85 -8.72 -12.08
CA HIS A 67 3.53 -8.16 -10.91
C HIS A 67 2.94 -6.79 -10.57
N MET A 68 2.42 -6.69 -9.38
CA MET A 68 1.80 -5.47 -8.87
C MET A 68 2.50 -5.00 -7.61
N VAL A 69 2.75 -3.70 -7.55
CA VAL A 69 3.31 -3.02 -6.38
C VAL A 69 2.28 -1.99 -5.89
N PHE A 70 1.87 -2.13 -4.64
CA PHE A 70 0.91 -1.23 -4.00
C PHE A 70 1.64 -0.33 -3.01
N VAL A 71 1.52 0.96 -3.21
CA VAL A 71 2.20 1.96 -2.39
C VAL A 71 1.31 3.16 -2.10
N GLN A 72 1.64 3.88 -1.06
CA GLN A 72 1.10 5.21 -0.81
C GLN A 72 1.84 6.28 -1.63
N GLY A 73 1.35 7.52 -1.60
CA GLY A 73 1.88 8.63 -2.41
C GLY A 73 3.36 8.91 -2.19
N ASP A 74 3.83 8.81 -0.94
CA ASP A 74 5.25 8.80 -0.58
C ASP A 74 5.62 7.51 0.15
N PRO A 75 6.13 6.48 -0.54
CA PRO A 75 6.53 5.23 0.09
C PRO A 75 7.82 5.35 0.91
N PHE A 76 8.60 6.41 0.70
CA PHE A 76 9.92 6.56 1.32
C PHE A 76 9.85 7.00 2.78
N ASP A 77 8.68 7.44 3.24
CA ASP A 77 8.39 7.64 4.65
C ASP A 77 8.46 6.34 5.46
N HIS A 78 8.17 5.20 4.83
CA HIS A 78 8.08 3.88 5.48
C HIS A 78 9.07 2.85 4.94
N CYS A 79 9.66 3.12 3.79
CA CYS A 79 10.64 2.24 3.17
C CYS A 79 11.80 3.05 2.61
N LYS A 80 13.00 2.83 3.16
CA LYS A 80 14.20 3.52 2.64
C LYS A 80 14.37 3.25 1.15
N LYS A 81 14.74 4.28 0.39
CA LYS A 81 14.86 4.21 -1.09
C LYS A 81 15.78 3.07 -1.52
N GLU A 82 16.89 2.86 -0.84
CA GLU A 82 17.85 1.79 -1.17
C GLU A 82 17.25 0.38 -1.00
N LYS A 83 16.34 0.23 -0.05
CA LYS A 83 15.60 -1.02 0.14
C LYS A 83 14.53 -1.18 -0.92
N PHE A 84 13.78 -0.12 -1.18
CA PHE A 84 12.75 -0.10 -2.21
C PHE A 84 13.34 -0.47 -3.58
N ASP A 85 14.47 0.13 -3.97
CA ASP A 85 15.18 -0.14 -5.21
C ASP A 85 15.56 -1.62 -5.38
N LYS A 86 15.89 -2.30 -4.27
CA LYS A 86 16.26 -3.72 -4.29
C LYS A 86 15.09 -4.67 -4.45
N ILE A 87 13.92 -4.31 -3.90
CA ILE A 87 12.81 -5.24 -3.77
C ILE A 87 11.67 -5.00 -4.75
N ILE A 88 11.60 -3.84 -5.38
CA ILE A 88 10.48 -3.48 -6.27
C ILE A 88 10.34 -4.41 -7.47
N GLY A 89 11.42 -5.05 -7.90
CA GLY A 89 11.44 -6.03 -9.00
C GLY A 89 11.23 -7.48 -8.56
N ASN A 90 10.97 -7.73 -7.27
CA ASN A 90 10.78 -9.09 -6.78
C ASN A 90 9.52 -9.72 -7.39
N THR A 91 9.64 -11.00 -7.75
CA THR A 91 8.54 -11.80 -8.34
C THR A 91 7.76 -12.58 -7.29
N THR A 92 8.16 -12.50 -6.03
CA THR A 92 7.49 -13.13 -4.90
C THR A 92 6.85 -12.06 -4.01
N PHE A 93 5.84 -12.45 -3.24
CA PHE A 93 5.25 -11.53 -2.27
C PHE A 93 6.31 -10.96 -1.34
N THR A 94 6.48 -9.65 -1.37
CA THR A 94 7.49 -8.94 -0.58
C THR A 94 6.84 -7.72 0.09
N ARG A 95 7.04 -7.59 1.39
CA ARG A 95 6.62 -6.38 2.12
C ARG A 95 7.65 -5.27 1.89
N LEU A 96 7.18 -4.10 1.52
CA LEU A 96 8.01 -2.90 1.39
C LEU A 96 8.45 -2.39 2.76
N GLU A 97 7.52 -2.40 3.70
CA GLU A 97 7.73 -1.95 5.05
C GLU A 97 8.36 -3.06 5.90
N SER A 98 9.42 -2.75 6.67
CA SER A 98 9.95 -3.68 7.65
C SER A 98 9.35 -3.39 9.03
N TYR A 99 9.24 -4.45 9.85
CA TYR A 99 8.78 -4.32 11.22
C TYR A 99 9.65 -3.36 12.05
N GLU A 100 10.91 -3.22 11.69
CA GLU A 100 11.87 -2.31 12.33
C GLU A 100 11.65 -0.84 11.95
N ASP A 101 11.01 -0.58 10.81
CA ASP A 101 10.74 0.78 10.31
C ASP A 101 9.41 1.33 10.84
N VAL A 102 8.53 0.46 11.34
CA VAL A 102 7.28 0.87 11.99
C VAL A 102 7.62 1.39 13.37
N THR A 103 7.59 2.70 13.53
CA THR A 103 7.75 3.28 14.85
C THR A 103 6.66 2.76 15.79
N HIS A 104 7.04 2.26 16.95
CA HIS A 104 6.15 1.77 18.01
C HIS A 104 4.97 2.72 18.33
N SER A 105 5.06 3.98 17.94
CA SER A 105 4.10 5.02 18.27
C SER A 105 2.70 4.85 17.65
N VAL A 106 2.59 4.24 16.47
CA VAL A 106 1.27 3.99 15.84
C VAL A 106 0.60 2.79 16.47
N TRP A 107 1.37 1.74 16.74
CA TRP A 107 0.87 0.51 17.36
C TRP A 107 0.47 0.71 18.81
N SER A 108 1.27 1.43 19.59
CA SER A 108 0.92 1.72 20.98
C SER A 108 -0.39 2.48 21.08
N ARG A 109 -0.62 3.48 20.23
CA ARG A 109 -1.88 4.23 20.22
C ARG A 109 -3.09 3.39 19.81
N LEU A 110 -2.94 2.49 18.87
CA LEU A 110 -4.01 1.58 18.47
C LEU A 110 -4.28 0.52 19.53
N CYS A 111 -3.23 0.01 20.18
CA CYS A 111 -3.35 -0.97 21.26
C CYS A 111 -3.83 -0.35 22.59
N GLU A 112 -3.64 0.93 22.80
CA GLU A 112 -4.13 1.66 23.99
C GLU A 112 -5.65 1.93 23.91
N ASN A 113 -6.22 1.98 22.72
CA ASN A 113 -7.66 2.14 22.54
C ASN A 113 -8.37 0.78 22.62
N LYS A 114 -9.00 0.50 23.76
CA LYS A 114 -9.68 -0.78 24.02
C LYS A 114 -10.74 -1.13 22.96
N GLU A 115 -11.46 -0.15 22.47
CA GLU A 115 -12.48 -0.36 21.44
C GLU A 115 -11.86 -0.83 20.12
N TYR A 116 -10.74 -0.23 19.71
CA TYR A 116 -9.99 -0.68 18.53
C TYR A 116 -9.41 -2.07 18.71
N VAL A 117 -8.90 -2.40 19.89
CA VAL A 117 -8.37 -3.73 20.20
C VAL A 117 -9.49 -4.78 20.14
N GLU A 118 -10.66 -4.50 20.68
CA GLU A 118 -11.81 -5.41 20.64
C GLU A 118 -12.33 -5.64 19.23
N ILE A 119 -12.50 -4.57 18.45
CA ILE A 119 -12.90 -4.66 17.05
C ILE A 119 -11.87 -5.45 16.26
N ASN A 120 -10.61 -5.13 16.44
CA ASN A 120 -9.51 -5.75 15.72
C ASN A 120 -9.36 -7.23 16.06
N ASN A 121 -9.41 -7.59 17.33
CA ASN A 121 -9.39 -8.98 17.78
C ASN A 121 -10.60 -9.77 17.25
N SER A 122 -11.77 -9.18 17.21
CA SER A 122 -12.96 -9.81 16.65
C SER A 122 -12.81 -10.09 15.14
N TRP A 123 -12.26 -9.17 14.37
CA TRP A 123 -11.94 -9.35 12.97
C TRP A 123 -10.86 -10.38 12.75
N TYR A 124 -9.80 -10.31 13.53
CA TYR A 124 -8.68 -11.25 13.48
C TYR A 124 -9.13 -12.69 13.78
N ILE A 125 -9.93 -12.89 14.83
CA ILE A 125 -10.47 -14.20 15.17
C ILE A 125 -11.36 -14.74 14.05
N ARG A 126 -12.18 -13.90 13.43
CA ARG A 126 -13.04 -14.32 12.32
C ARG A 126 -12.25 -14.66 11.05
N ALA A 127 -11.23 -13.86 10.73
CA ALA A 127 -10.43 -14.03 9.52
C ALA A 127 -9.43 -15.19 9.65
N HIS A 128 -8.95 -15.48 10.88
CA HIS A 128 -7.84 -16.39 11.12
C HIS A 128 -8.16 -17.58 12.02
N ASN A 129 -9.44 -17.86 12.26
CA ASN A 129 -9.86 -19.03 13.04
C ASN A 129 -9.29 -20.37 12.53
N ALA A 130 -8.77 -20.39 11.30
CA ALA A 130 -8.12 -21.56 10.73
C ALA A 130 -6.59 -21.63 11.01
N SER A 131 -5.95 -20.57 11.52
CA SER A 131 -4.48 -20.50 11.60
C SER A 131 -3.88 -20.48 12.99
N ASN A 132 -4.68 -20.39 14.07
CA ASN A 132 -4.24 -20.37 15.47
C ASN A 132 -3.13 -19.33 15.80
N GLN A 133 -2.94 -18.31 14.99
CA GLN A 133 -1.96 -17.26 15.24
C GLN A 133 -2.62 -16.07 15.92
N GLN A 134 -2.23 -15.79 17.14
CA GLN A 134 -2.57 -14.55 17.85
C GLN A 134 -1.46 -13.53 17.59
N SER A 135 -1.78 -12.45 16.91
CA SER A 135 -0.95 -11.25 16.91
C SER A 135 -1.83 -10.03 16.69
N CYS A 136 -1.55 -8.95 17.35
CA CYS A 136 -2.16 -7.65 17.06
C CYS A 136 -1.42 -6.91 15.94
N ALA A 137 -0.60 -7.60 15.16
CA ALA A 137 0.14 -7.06 14.05
C ALA A 137 -0.69 -7.15 12.76
N TYR A 138 -0.96 -6.01 12.15
CA TYR A 138 -1.31 -5.97 10.73
C TYR A 138 -0.06 -6.34 9.93
N GLY A 139 -0.12 -7.45 9.30
CA GLY A 139 0.88 -7.83 8.32
C GLY A 139 0.52 -7.25 6.97
#